data_ecfdb17f079fc6f5dba452e74ac4ea1f
#
_entry.id   ecfdb17f079fc6f5dba452e74ac4ea1f
#
_cell.length_a   1.000
_cell.length_b   1.000
_cell.length_c   1.000
_cell.angle_alpha   90.00
_cell.angle_beta   90.00
_cell.angle_gamma   90.00
#
_symmetry.space_group_name_H-M   'P 1'
#
loop_
_entity.id
_entity.type
_entity.pdbx_description
1 polymer ?
#
loop_
_entity_poly.entity_id
_entity_poly.type
_entity_poly.pdbx_seq_one_letter_code
_entity_poly.pdbx_strand_id
1 'polypeptide(L)'
;MSANFSTTRIKYDYVERAASTNMYDDWRNNTNGRYKDIRWGKKVIGQFSSFEEILNSPVQDKDGNRSLMPGDLKFEDYNGDGIIDDNDTQPLGHGATPRMYYGLNMSGEYKGFDLTVFFQGAAGHDIYVSGDILDPFIQQGLGNGLAIMTDRWHREDPTDPYSKWISGYMPAARVAGVADNRSGNSWSLHLSLIHISEPTRPY
;
A
#
# COMPACT_ATOMS: atom_id res chain seq x y z
N MET A 1 16.96 -36.08 -5.51
CA MET A 1 16.94 -34.60 -5.47
C MET A 1 16.28 -34.09 -6.74
N SER A 2 15.32 -33.20 -6.65
CA SER A 2 14.70 -32.51 -7.78
C SER A 2 14.52 -31.03 -7.45
N ALA A 3 14.64 -30.19 -8.48
CA ALA A 3 14.40 -28.75 -8.35
C ALA A 3 13.56 -28.27 -9.54
N ASN A 4 12.68 -27.33 -9.31
CA ASN A 4 11.93 -26.66 -10.37
C ASN A 4 11.98 -25.14 -10.17
N PHE A 5 11.96 -24.44 -11.27
CA PHE A 5 11.83 -22.99 -11.32
C PHE A 5 10.96 -22.60 -12.50
N SER A 6 10.02 -21.71 -12.28
CA SER A 6 9.12 -21.21 -13.31
C SER A 6 8.98 -19.71 -13.16
N THR A 7 8.98 -18.99 -14.27
CA THR A 7 8.69 -17.56 -14.29
C THR A 7 7.77 -17.24 -15.45
N THR A 8 6.78 -16.40 -15.17
CA THR A 8 5.80 -15.98 -16.18
C THR A 8 5.44 -14.51 -15.96
N ARG A 9 5.40 -13.75 -17.05
CA ARG A 9 4.96 -12.37 -17.02
C ARG A 9 4.21 -12.01 -18.30
N ILE A 10 3.02 -11.45 -18.17
CA ILE A 10 2.17 -11.07 -19.30
C ILE A 10 2.49 -9.62 -19.68
N LYS A 11 2.73 -9.39 -20.96
CA LYS A 11 2.94 -8.07 -21.54
C LYS A 11 1.84 -7.78 -22.55
N TYR A 12 1.34 -6.55 -22.56
CA TYR A 12 0.47 -6.08 -23.63
C TYR A 12 1.32 -5.63 -24.82
N ASP A 13 1.16 -6.24 -25.98
CA ASP A 13 1.83 -5.78 -27.18
C ASP A 13 1.09 -4.61 -27.80
N TYR A 14 -0.22 -4.74 -27.98
CA TYR A 14 -1.09 -3.70 -28.50
C TYR A 14 -2.49 -3.79 -27.92
N VAL A 15 -3.02 -2.65 -27.50
CA VAL A 15 -4.42 -2.46 -27.11
C VAL A 15 -4.91 -1.19 -27.77
N GLU A 16 -5.99 -1.29 -28.55
CA GLU A 16 -6.63 -0.15 -29.14
C GLU A 16 -7.32 0.68 -28.06
N ARG A 17 -7.14 1.98 -28.10
CA ARG A 17 -7.73 2.92 -27.13
C ARG A 17 -8.04 4.27 -27.77
N ALA A 18 -8.94 5.02 -27.19
CA ALA A 18 -9.19 6.40 -27.53
C ALA A 18 -7.98 7.30 -27.25
N ALA A 19 -7.86 8.38 -27.97
CA ALA A 19 -6.85 9.40 -27.71
C ALA A 19 -7.01 9.97 -26.29
N SER A 20 -5.88 10.17 -25.61
CA SER A 20 -5.86 10.79 -24.28
C SER A 20 -5.99 12.31 -24.40
N THR A 21 -6.51 12.95 -23.35
CA THR A 21 -6.71 14.40 -23.30
C THR A 21 -5.42 15.15 -23.01
N ASN A 22 -4.47 14.50 -22.31
CA ASN A 22 -3.18 15.09 -21.96
C ASN A 22 -2.08 14.03 -21.87
N MET A 23 -0.81 14.47 -21.70
CA MET A 23 0.36 13.58 -21.64
C MET A 23 0.34 12.66 -20.42
N TYR A 24 -0.16 13.09 -19.25
CA TYR A 24 -0.23 12.26 -18.05
C TYR A 24 -1.27 11.17 -18.21
N ASP A 25 -2.43 11.48 -18.78
CA ASP A 25 -3.44 10.49 -19.12
C ASP A 25 -2.91 9.49 -20.15
N ASP A 26 -2.16 9.96 -21.14
CA ASP A 26 -1.55 9.07 -22.12
C ASP A 26 -0.54 8.15 -21.44
N TRP A 27 0.36 8.69 -20.65
CA TRP A 27 1.37 7.93 -19.94
C TRP A 27 0.75 6.91 -18.98
N ARG A 28 -0.24 7.30 -18.18
CA ARG A 28 -0.91 6.43 -17.19
C ARG A 28 -1.71 5.32 -17.86
N ASN A 29 -2.50 5.65 -18.86
CA ASN A 29 -3.47 4.74 -19.47
C ASN A 29 -2.89 3.93 -20.64
N ASN A 30 -1.74 4.29 -21.15
CA ASN A 30 -1.10 3.55 -22.23
C ASN A 30 -0.54 2.22 -21.74
N THR A 31 -1.23 1.14 -22.08
CA THR A 31 -0.83 -0.22 -21.73
C THR A 31 0.09 -0.86 -22.76
N ASN A 32 0.22 -0.27 -23.96
CA ASN A 32 1.02 -0.83 -25.05
C ASN A 32 2.49 -0.95 -24.65
N GLY A 33 3.07 -2.10 -24.87
CA GLY A 33 4.43 -2.41 -24.47
C GLY A 33 4.67 -2.55 -22.96
N ARG A 34 3.61 -2.49 -22.12
CA ARG A 34 3.70 -2.61 -20.65
C ARG A 34 3.30 -3.98 -20.15
N TYR A 35 3.80 -4.31 -18.99
CA TYR A 35 3.38 -5.50 -18.28
C TYR A 35 2.02 -5.29 -17.60
N LYS A 36 1.18 -6.32 -17.64
CA LYS A 36 -0.16 -6.32 -17.06
C LYS A 36 -0.14 -6.18 -15.53
N ASP A 37 0.91 -6.64 -14.89
CA ASP A 37 1.06 -6.77 -13.45
C ASP A 37 1.56 -5.49 -12.76
N ILE A 38 1.51 -4.33 -13.42
CA ILE A 38 1.88 -3.06 -12.81
C ILE A 38 0.71 -2.54 -11.96
N ARG A 39 0.99 -2.26 -10.68
CA ARG A 39 0.04 -1.64 -9.78
C ARG A 39 0.28 -0.13 -9.75
N TRP A 40 -0.76 0.62 -10.02
CA TRP A 40 -0.77 2.08 -10.03
C TRP A 40 -1.42 2.63 -8.77
N GLY A 41 -0.95 3.77 -8.27
CA GLY A 41 -1.52 4.45 -7.12
C GLY A 41 -0.71 5.69 -6.72
N LYS A 42 -1.16 6.39 -5.69
CA LYS A 42 -0.46 7.54 -5.11
C LYS A 42 0.63 7.08 -4.15
N LYS A 43 1.81 7.67 -4.25
CA LYS A 43 2.93 7.35 -3.36
C LYS A 43 2.83 8.14 -2.07
N VAL A 44 2.86 7.45 -0.95
CA VAL A 44 2.92 8.05 0.39
C VAL A 44 4.36 8.41 0.71
N ILE A 45 4.59 9.65 1.12
CA ILE A 45 5.89 10.16 1.55
C ILE A 45 5.99 10.36 3.06
N GLY A 46 4.91 10.15 3.80
CA GLY A 46 4.88 10.24 5.25
C GLY A 46 3.47 10.42 5.79
N GLN A 47 3.41 10.90 7.01
CA GLN A 47 2.18 11.30 7.70
C GLN A 47 2.33 12.75 8.16
N PHE A 48 1.28 13.53 8.10
CA PHE A 48 1.32 14.91 8.57
C PHE A 48 1.55 14.96 10.08
N SER A 49 2.51 15.76 10.51
CA SER A 49 2.87 15.94 11.93
C SER A 49 2.14 17.10 12.59
N SER A 50 1.71 18.09 11.81
CA SER A 50 1.09 19.31 12.33
C SER A 50 0.15 19.97 11.31
N PHE A 51 -0.72 20.84 11.78
CA PHE A 51 -1.55 21.67 10.92
C PHE A 51 -0.74 22.66 10.07
N GLU A 52 0.38 23.14 10.58
CA GLU A 52 1.27 24.03 9.84
C GLU A 52 1.87 23.30 8.61
N GLU A 53 2.27 22.04 8.78
CA GLU A 53 2.74 21.22 7.67
C GLU A 53 1.64 21.00 6.63
N ILE A 54 0.40 20.73 7.06
CA ILE A 54 -0.76 20.56 6.17
C ILE A 54 -1.00 21.82 5.32
N LEU A 55 -0.96 23.00 5.93
CA LEU A 55 -1.19 24.26 5.24
C LEU A 55 -0.10 24.61 4.20
N ASN A 56 1.12 24.12 4.42
CA ASN A 56 2.27 24.35 3.52
C ASN A 56 2.49 23.20 2.52
N SER A 57 1.61 22.19 2.49
CA SER A 57 1.69 21.06 1.60
C SER A 57 0.78 21.22 0.39
N PRO A 58 1.04 20.50 -0.73
CA PRO A 58 0.12 20.42 -1.86
C PRO A 58 -1.30 20.07 -1.42
N VAL A 59 -2.27 20.58 -2.15
CA VAL A 59 -3.68 20.35 -1.84
C VAL A 59 -4.05 18.92 -2.21
N GLN A 60 -4.41 18.10 -1.23
CA GLN A 60 -4.80 16.69 -1.46
C GLN A 60 -6.27 16.37 -1.12
N ASP A 61 -7.03 17.38 -0.70
CA ASP A 61 -8.49 17.31 -0.59
C ASP A 61 -9.12 18.36 -1.51
N LYS A 62 -10.44 18.29 -1.66
CA LYS A 62 -11.19 19.22 -2.52
C LYS A 62 -11.43 20.59 -1.86
N ASP A 63 -11.06 20.74 -0.58
CA ASP A 63 -11.39 21.90 0.25
C ASP A 63 -10.14 22.68 0.71
N GLY A 64 -9.02 22.54 0.01
CA GLY A 64 -7.77 23.24 0.34
C GLY A 64 -7.15 22.75 1.65
N ASN A 65 -7.11 21.44 1.83
CA ASN A 65 -6.56 20.72 3.00
C ASN A 65 -7.33 20.94 4.31
N ARG A 66 -8.53 21.51 4.28
CA ARG A 66 -9.32 21.78 5.47
C ARG A 66 -9.85 20.53 6.16
N SER A 67 -10.00 19.44 5.42
CA SER A 67 -10.47 18.16 5.94
C SER A 67 -9.35 17.33 6.56
N LEU A 68 -8.08 17.71 6.38
CA LEU A 68 -6.93 16.97 6.86
C LEU A 68 -6.59 17.27 8.32
N MET A 69 -5.95 16.31 8.97
CA MET A 69 -5.45 16.45 10.34
C MET A 69 -4.09 15.76 10.50
N PRO A 70 -3.33 16.08 11.57
CA PRO A 70 -2.13 15.32 11.90
C PRO A 70 -2.41 13.82 11.98
N GLY A 71 -1.50 13.04 11.40
CA GLY A 71 -1.66 11.59 11.27
C GLY A 71 -2.32 11.13 9.98
N ASP A 72 -2.85 12.01 9.14
CA ASP A 72 -3.28 11.63 7.78
C ASP A 72 -2.07 11.40 6.88
N LEU A 73 -2.22 10.53 5.86
CA LEU A 73 -1.18 10.22 4.91
C LEU A 73 -0.87 11.45 4.03
N LYS A 74 0.42 11.68 3.82
CA LYS A 74 0.94 12.73 2.94
C LYS A 74 1.39 12.10 1.63
N PHE A 75 0.87 12.58 0.51
CA PHE A 75 1.18 12.07 -0.82
C PHE A 75 2.23 12.92 -1.54
N GLU A 76 2.94 12.27 -2.45
CA GLU A 76 3.89 12.91 -3.36
C GLU A 76 3.12 13.62 -4.47
N ASP A 77 3.41 14.90 -4.66
CA ASP A 77 3.03 15.67 -5.85
C ASP A 77 4.01 15.28 -6.98
N TYR A 78 3.59 14.33 -7.81
CA TYR A 78 4.45 13.73 -8.82
C TYR A 78 4.66 14.65 -10.02
N ASN A 79 3.65 15.42 -10.38
CA ASN A 79 3.71 16.34 -11.52
C ASN A 79 4.14 17.77 -11.13
N GLY A 80 4.15 18.12 -9.83
CA GLY A 80 4.62 19.41 -9.31
C GLY A 80 3.62 20.56 -9.51
N ASP A 81 2.32 20.26 -9.67
CA ASP A 81 1.31 21.30 -9.92
C ASP A 81 0.67 21.86 -8.61
N GLY A 82 1.05 21.31 -7.47
CA GLY A 82 0.55 21.72 -6.16
C GLY A 82 -0.79 21.11 -5.75
N ILE A 83 -1.31 20.16 -6.54
CA ILE A 83 -2.58 19.48 -6.28
C ILE A 83 -2.39 17.98 -6.40
N ILE A 84 -2.77 17.22 -5.39
CA ILE A 84 -2.70 15.76 -5.41
C ILE A 84 -3.99 15.19 -6.02
N ASP A 85 -3.93 14.83 -7.28
CA ASP A 85 -5.04 14.27 -8.02
C ASP A 85 -4.70 12.94 -8.73
N ASP A 86 -5.45 12.59 -9.75
CA ASP A 86 -5.20 11.38 -10.53
C ASP A 86 -3.92 11.47 -11.39
N ASN A 87 -3.41 12.67 -11.66
CA ASN A 87 -2.18 12.87 -12.41
C ASN A 87 -0.93 12.49 -11.59
N ASP A 88 -1.06 12.40 -10.24
CA ASP A 88 0.01 11.95 -9.35
C ASP A 88 0.06 10.43 -9.18
N THR A 89 -0.77 9.72 -9.92
CA THR A 89 -0.76 8.27 -9.92
C THR A 89 0.47 7.74 -10.65
N GLN A 90 1.25 6.91 -9.97
CA GLN A 90 2.51 6.35 -10.45
C GLN A 90 2.59 4.82 -10.23
N PRO A 91 3.51 4.11 -10.89
CA PRO A 91 3.71 2.69 -10.63
C PRO A 91 4.26 2.48 -9.21
N LEU A 92 3.52 1.73 -8.37
CA LEU A 92 3.91 1.47 -6.99
C LEU A 92 4.51 0.09 -6.79
N GLY A 93 4.09 -0.90 -7.58
CA GLY A 93 4.49 -2.27 -7.39
C GLY A 93 3.87 -3.22 -8.39
N HIS A 94 3.71 -4.46 -7.97
CA HIS A 94 3.24 -5.55 -8.80
C HIS A 94 1.83 -6.00 -8.47
N GLY A 95 1.25 -6.84 -9.32
CA GLY A 95 -0.02 -7.49 -9.04
C GLY A 95 0.11 -8.59 -7.98
N ALA A 96 -1.04 -9.10 -7.50
CA ALA A 96 -1.10 -10.14 -6.48
C ALA A 96 -0.69 -11.54 -6.98
N THR A 97 -0.54 -11.73 -8.30
CA THR A 97 -0.16 -13.01 -8.86
C THR A 97 1.36 -13.14 -8.89
N PRO A 98 1.94 -14.15 -8.23
CA PRO A 98 3.38 -14.36 -8.25
C PRO A 98 3.91 -14.58 -9.68
N ARG A 99 5.05 -13.96 -9.97
CA ARG A 99 5.74 -14.12 -11.26
C ARG A 99 6.72 -15.28 -11.27
N MET A 100 7.21 -15.66 -10.11
CA MET A 100 8.20 -16.71 -9.95
C MET A 100 7.69 -17.75 -8.96
N TYR A 101 7.88 -19.02 -9.33
CA TYR A 101 7.64 -20.16 -8.45
C TYR A 101 8.91 -21.02 -8.45
N TYR A 102 9.29 -21.47 -7.29
CA TYR A 102 10.45 -22.35 -7.14
C TYR A 102 10.17 -23.44 -6.13
N GLY A 103 10.80 -24.59 -6.36
CA GLY A 103 10.70 -25.73 -5.47
C GLY A 103 11.99 -26.53 -5.47
N LEU A 104 12.33 -27.07 -4.33
CA LEU A 104 13.47 -27.95 -4.13
C LEU A 104 13.03 -29.11 -3.24
N ASN A 105 13.18 -30.31 -3.76
CA ASN A 105 12.94 -31.55 -3.01
C ASN A 105 14.27 -32.31 -2.90
N MET A 106 14.69 -32.61 -1.67
CA MET A 106 15.87 -33.38 -1.35
C MET A 106 15.45 -34.57 -0.50
N SER A 107 15.85 -35.75 -0.88
CA SER A 107 15.65 -36.97 -0.10
C SER A 107 16.96 -37.74 0.00
N GLY A 108 17.17 -38.35 1.14
CA GLY A 108 18.34 -39.21 1.41
C GLY A 108 17.99 -40.27 2.43
N GLU A 109 18.58 -41.44 2.25
CA GLU A 109 18.50 -42.60 3.15
C GLU A 109 19.88 -42.91 3.68
N TYR A 110 20.01 -43.12 4.97
CA TYR A 110 21.26 -43.51 5.60
C TYR A 110 21.00 -44.41 6.80
N LYS A 111 21.53 -45.63 6.80
CA LYS A 111 21.45 -46.58 7.91
C LYS A 111 20.03 -46.82 8.46
N GLY A 112 19.02 -46.85 7.58
CA GLY A 112 17.62 -47.05 7.96
C GLY A 112 16.91 -45.78 8.42
N PHE A 113 17.54 -44.64 8.27
CA PHE A 113 16.90 -43.31 8.48
C PHE A 113 16.61 -42.70 7.10
N ASP A 114 15.36 -42.30 6.89
CA ASP A 114 14.91 -41.58 5.70
C ASP A 114 14.69 -40.10 6.07
N LEU A 115 15.28 -39.19 5.29
CA LEU A 115 15.05 -37.79 5.40
C LEU A 115 14.56 -37.23 4.08
N THR A 116 13.42 -36.55 4.09
CA THR A 116 12.93 -35.78 2.95
C THR A 116 12.72 -34.33 3.38
N VAL A 117 13.31 -33.40 2.63
CA VAL A 117 13.17 -31.96 2.84
C VAL A 117 12.60 -31.35 1.57
N PHE A 118 11.53 -30.61 1.72
CA PHE A 118 10.84 -29.93 0.65
C PHE A 118 10.77 -28.44 0.90
N PHE A 119 11.26 -27.64 -0.04
CA PHE A 119 11.14 -26.19 -0.05
C PHE A 119 10.32 -25.77 -1.26
N GLN A 120 9.36 -24.88 -1.05
CA GLN A 120 8.68 -24.22 -2.16
C GLN A 120 8.46 -22.75 -1.81
N GLY A 121 8.41 -21.92 -2.85
CA GLY A 121 8.14 -20.51 -2.67
C GLY A 121 7.61 -19.86 -3.93
N ALA A 122 7.06 -18.68 -3.73
CA ALA A 122 6.59 -17.80 -4.79
C ALA A 122 7.15 -16.40 -4.53
N ALA A 123 7.46 -15.68 -5.60
CA ALA A 123 8.04 -14.34 -5.49
C ALA A 123 7.62 -13.43 -6.65
N GLY A 124 7.92 -12.14 -6.51
CA GLY A 124 7.62 -11.14 -7.52
C GLY A 124 6.14 -10.79 -7.61
N HIS A 125 5.48 -10.71 -6.47
CA HIS A 125 4.10 -10.26 -6.32
C HIS A 125 3.99 -9.35 -5.09
N ASP A 126 2.97 -8.52 -5.08
CA ASP A 126 2.66 -7.64 -3.97
C ASP A 126 1.22 -7.85 -3.53
N ILE A 127 1.00 -7.91 -2.23
CA ILE A 127 -0.33 -8.04 -1.63
C ILE A 127 -0.76 -6.68 -1.11
N TYR A 128 -1.91 -6.21 -1.54
CA TYR A 128 -2.53 -5.01 -1.01
C TYR A 128 -3.38 -5.36 0.20
N VAL A 129 -3.05 -4.74 1.31
CA VAL A 129 -3.91 -4.74 2.48
C VAL A 129 -5.02 -3.72 2.24
N SER A 130 -6.27 -4.09 2.41
CA SER A 130 -7.43 -3.24 2.17
C SER A 130 -8.60 -3.60 3.08
N GLY A 131 -9.64 -2.78 3.04
CA GLY A 131 -10.85 -3.00 3.83
C GLY A 131 -10.61 -2.81 5.33
N ASP A 132 -11.21 -3.66 6.13
CA ASP A 132 -11.28 -3.56 7.60
C ASP A 132 -9.91 -3.48 8.29
N ILE A 133 -8.85 -3.92 7.63
CA ILE A 133 -7.48 -3.85 8.17
C ILE A 133 -6.95 -2.42 8.16
N LEU A 134 -7.25 -1.65 7.10
CA LEU A 134 -6.79 -0.27 6.95
C LEU A 134 -7.80 0.76 7.41
N ASP A 135 -9.06 0.39 7.44
CA ASP A 135 -10.17 1.29 7.70
C ASP A 135 -10.91 0.86 8.96
N PRO A 136 -10.41 1.27 10.14
CA PRO A 136 -11.11 0.99 11.39
C PRO A 136 -12.45 1.70 11.37
N PHE A 137 -13.43 1.08 12.00
CA PHE A 137 -14.76 1.66 12.15
C PHE A 137 -15.50 1.90 10.82
N ILE A 138 -15.26 1.02 9.82
CA ILE A 138 -16.05 1.00 8.58
C ILE A 138 -17.55 0.92 8.89
N GLN A 139 -18.39 1.11 7.85
CA GLN A 139 -19.84 1.14 7.99
C GLN A 139 -20.33 2.21 8.98
N GLN A 140 -19.86 3.42 8.81
CA GLN A 140 -20.26 4.59 9.62
C GLN A 140 -19.91 4.46 11.13
N GLY A 141 -18.84 3.73 11.45
CA GLY A 141 -18.37 3.57 12.82
C GLY A 141 -18.87 2.30 13.51
N LEU A 142 -19.59 1.43 12.81
CA LEU A 142 -20.10 0.17 13.35
C LEU A 142 -19.08 -0.99 13.29
N GLY A 143 -18.03 -0.83 12.47
CA GLY A 143 -16.95 -1.82 12.39
C GLY A 143 -16.02 -1.80 13.59
N ASN A 144 -15.33 -2.91 13.83
CA ASN A 144 -14.30 -3.00 14.87
C ASN A 144 -12.93 -2.58 14.31
N GLY A 145 -12.09 -1.99 15.15
CA GLY A 145 -10.67 -1.79 14.86
C GLY A 145 -9.85 -3.02 15.22
N LEU A 146 -8.83 -3.33 14.41
CA LEU A 146 -7.83 -4.34 14.76
C LEU A 146 -6.88 -3.84 15.85
N ALA A 147 -6.21 -4.76 16.56
CA ALA A 147 -5.26 -4.41 17.61
C ALA A 147 -4.12 -3.49 17.12
N ILE A 148 -3.69 -3.60 15.85
CA ILE A 148 -2.69 -2.71 15.26
C ILE A 148 -3.11 -1.24 15.29
N MET A 149 -4.41 -0.95 15.32
CA MET A 149 -4.96 0.41 15.39
C MET A 149 -4.80 1.06 16.77
N THR A 150 -4.32 0.34 17.77
CA THR A 150 -3.95 0.95 19.07
C THR A 150 -2.73 1.84 18.93
N ASP A 151 -1.81 1.51 17.99
CA ASP A 151 -0.65 2.33 17.65
C ASP A 151 -0.95 3.23 16.43
N ARG A 152 -1.94 4.09 16.58
CA ARG A 152 -2.32 5.08 15.57
C ARG A 152 -2.05 6.50 16.04
N TRP A 153 -1.99 7.42 15.10
CA TRP A 153 -2.06 8.84 15.44
C TRP A 153 -3.38 9.17 16.15
N HIS A 154 -3.29 9.81 17.29
CA HIS A 154 -4.46 10.19 18.11
C HIS A 154 -4.14 11.40 19.00
N ARG A 155 -5.17 12.01 19.56
CA ARG A 155 -4.98 13.02 20.59
C ARG A 155 -4.71 12.36 21.94
N GLU A 156 -3.87 12.99 22.77
CA GLU A 156 -3.60 12.57 24.15
C GLU A 156 -4.89 12.53 24.98
N ASP A 157 -5.69 13.58 24.88
CA ASP A 157 -7.07 13.62 25.39
C ASP A 157 -8.05 13.76 24.22
N PRO A 158 -8.83 12.74 23.87
CA PRO A 158 -9.78 12.81 22.78
C PRO A 158 -10.96 13.76 23.03
N THR A 159 -11.18 14.19 24.27
CA THR A 159 -12.24 15.13 24.65
C THR A 159 -11.80 16.60 24.56
N ASP A 160 -10.48 16.84 24.57
CA ASP A 160 -9.91 18.18 24.41
C ASP A 160 -9.43 18.41 22.96
N PRO A 161 -10.10 19.30 22.19
CA PRO A 161 -9.69 19.61 20.81
C PRO A 161 -8.33 20.31 20.71
N TYR A 162 -7.76 20.78 21.80
CA TYR A 162 -6.46 21.43 21.85
C TYR A 162 -5.36 20.54 22.41
N SER A 163 -5.68 19.33 22.84
CA SER A 163 -4.70 18.40 23.37
C SER A 163 -3.63 18.04 22.32
N LYS A 164 -2.47 17.65 22.80
CA LYS A 164 -1.32 17.27 21.97
C LYS A 164 -1.64 16.06 21.09
N TRP A 165 -1.11 16.05 19.89
CA TRP A 165 -1.11 14.87 19.03
C TRP A 165 0.00 13.91 19.43
N ILE A 166 -0.35 12.65 19.57
CA ILE A 166 0.56 11.53 19.80
C ILE A 166 0.74 10.79 18.47
N SER A 167 2.00 10.66 18.04
CA SER A 167 2.33 9.93 16.83
C SER A 167 2.16 8.43 17.03
N GLY A 168 1.72 7.75 15.98
CA GLY A 168 1.63 6.29 15.92
C GLY A 168 2.08 5.78 14.56
N TYR A 169 2.24 4.48 14.46
CA TYR A 169 2.56 3.81 13.19
C TYR A 169 1.41 3.91 12.19
N MET A 170 0.18 3.65 12.64
CA MET A 170 -1.00 3.73 11.80
C MET A 170 -1.49 5.17 11.63
N PRO A 171 -2.07 5.51 10.48
CA PRO A 171 -2.71 6.82 10.27
C PRO A 171 -3.80 7.10 11.30
N ALA A 172 -4.17 8.36 11.43
CA ALA A 172 -5.30 8.76 12.26
C ALA A 172 -6.59 8.05 11.81
N ALA A 173 -7.36 7.57 12.78
CA ALA A 173 -8.65 6.95 12.50
C ALA A 173 -9.65 8.01 12.01
N ARG A 174 -10.25 7.76 10.85
CA ARG A 174 -11.19 8.68 10.20
C ARG A 174 -12.55 8.03 10.00
N VAL A 175 -13.59 8.80 10.16
CA VAL A 175 -14.91 8.39 9.67
C VAL A 175 -14.93 8.43 8.15
N ALA A 176 -15.67 7.52 7.54
CA ALA A 176 -15.74 7.33 6.10
C ALA A 176 -15.76 8.63 5.28
N GLY A 177 -14.91 8.71 4.26
CA GLY A 177 -15.01 9.70 3.20
C GLY A 177 -14.27 11.02 3.40
N VAL A 178 -13.50 11.19 4.50
CA VAL A 178 -12.86 12.47 4.81
C VAL A 178 -11.42 12.57 4.34
N ALA A 179 -10.63 11.50 4.43
CA ALA A 179 -9.24 11.47 3.96
C ALA A 179 -8.94 10.17 3.22
N ASP A 180 -8.03 10.21 2.25
CA ASP A 180 -7.66 9.06 1.43
C ASP A 180 -6.55 8.22 2.10
N ASN A 181 -6.79 7.79 3.35
CA ASN A 181 -5.84 6.95 4.10
C ASN A 181 -6.03 5.44 3.83
N ARG A 182 -6.98 5.05 2.97
CA ARG A 182 -7.54 3.70 2.99
C ARG A 182 -6.93 2.74 1.99
N SER A 183 -6.92 3.10 0.73
CA SER A 183 -6.52 2.16 -0.34
C SER A 183 -6.02 2.89 -1.58
N GLY A 184 -5.43 2.14 -2.52
CA GLY A 184 -4.94 2.72 -3.77
C GLY A 184 -3.63 3.51 -3.63
N ASN A 185 -2.95 3.42 -2.49
CA ASN A 185 -1.70 4.12 -2.22
C ASN A 185 -0.58 3.16 -1.80
N SER A 186 0.65 3.67 -1.69
CA SER A 186 1.82 2.85 -1.33
C SER A 186 1.82 2.39 0.13
N TRP A 187 1.06 3.02 1.02
CA TRP A 187 0.96 2.62 2.42
C TRP A 187 0.33 1.23 2.57
N SER A 188 -0.75 0.96 1.83
CA SER A 188 -1.39 -0.35 1.83
C SER A 188 -0.47 -1.46 1.32
N LEU A 189 0.45 -1.13 0.41
CA LEU A 189 1.47 -2.04 -0.07
C LEU A 189 2.57 -2.27 0.98
N HIS A 190 3.02 -1.19 1.63
CA HIS A 190 4.06 -1.24 2.67
C HIS A 190 3.64 -2.11 3.86
N LEU A 191 2.39 -2.01 4.30
CA LEU A 191 1.86 -2.86 5.37
C LEU A 191 1.93 -4.35 5.04
N SER A 192 1.71 -4.74 3.78
CA SER A 192 1.81 -6.14 3.37
C SER A 192 3.23 -6.68 3.48
N LEU A 193 4.24 -5.88 3.19
CA LEU A 193 5.64 -6.26 3.26
C LEU A 193 6.13 -6.45 4.70
N ILE A 194 5.65 -5.68 5.65
CA ILE A 194 6.03 -5.78 7.06
C ILE A 194 5.57 -7.10 7.67
N HIS A 195 4.38 -7.56 7.34
CA HIS A 195 3.88 -8.84 7.84
C HIS A 195 4.64 -10.06 7.31
N ILE A 196 5.40 -9.92 6.23
CA ILE A 196 6.19 -10.99 5.64
C ILE A 196 7.65 -10.98 6.14
N SER A 197 8.17 -9.82 6.53
CA SER A 197 9.61 -9.62 6.77
C SER A 197 10.00 -9.37 8.23
N GLU A 198 9.07 -9.10 9.14
CA GLU A 198 9.45 -8.97 10.57
C GLU A 198 9.54 -10.35 11.22
N PRO A 199 10.75 -10.77 11.67
CA PRO A 199 10.82 -11.78 12.71
C PRO A 199 10.12 -11.21 13.94
N THR A 200 9.19 -11.97 14.51
CA THR A 200 8.47 -11.69 15.74
C THR A 200 9.33 -10.89 16.73
N ARG A 201 8.98 -9.62 16.96
CA ARG A 201 9.53 -8.90 18.11
C ARG A 201 9.10 -9.67 19.36
N PRO A 202 10.01 -10.11 20.23
CA PRO A 202 9.63 -10.61 21.55
C PRO A 202 8.94 -9.46 22.28
N TYR A 203 7.77 -9.72 22.81
CA TYR A 203 7.03 -8.82 23.68
C TYR A 203 7.81 -8.58 24.96
#